data_8a1f4d7fc8f0572882a07f1bddc53c1c
#
_entry.id   8a1f4d7fc8f0572882a07f1bddc53c1c
#
_cell.length_a   1.000
_cell.length_b   1.000
_cell.length_c   1.000
_cell.angle_alpha   90.00
_cell.angle_beta   90.00
_cell.angle_gamma   90.00
#
_symmetry.space_group_name_H-M   'P 1'
#
loop_
_entity.id
_entity.type
_entity.pdbx_description
1 polymer ?
#
loop_
_entity_poly.entity_id
_entity_poly.type
_entity_poly.pdbx_seq_one_letter_code
_entity_poly.pdbx_strand_id
1 'polypeptide(L)'
;MEDYFFIYVLECNDGYFYTGYTKNLNNRIKEHKKGLVKSTKNRLPISLLYFEGCKNQQDATHREKYLKSTYGKRYIRNRNKNYFTG
;
A
#
# COMPACT_ATOMS: atom_id res chain seq x y z
N MET A 1 8.18 -3.87 -14.98
CA MET A 1 9.03 -4.40 -13.91
C MET A 1 8.52 -5.76 -13.45
N GLU A 2 8.76 -6.76 -14.30
CA GLU A 2 8.16 -8.07 -14.13
C GLU A 2 8.76 -8.87 -12.98
N ASP A 3 10.01 -8.57 -12.60
CA ASP A 3 10.73 -9.36 -11.61
C ASP A 3 10.61 -8.83 -10.19
N TYR A 4 9.75 -7.84 -9.97
CA TYR A 4 9.60 -7.25 -8.66
C TYR A 4 8.33 -7.70 -7.98
N PHE A 5 8.41 -7.77 -6.66
CA PHE A 5 7.26 -7.91 -5.76
C PHE A 5 7.06 -6.58 -5.09
N PHE A 6 5.84 -6.06 -5.14
CA PHE A 6 5.55 -4.72 -4.65
C PHE A 6 4.79 -4.76 -3.34
N ILE A 7 5.20 -3.90 -2.41
CA ILE A 7 4.42 -3.59 -1.23
C ILE A 7 3.86 -2.19 -1.46
N TYR A 8 2.57 -2.01 -1.25
CA TYR A 8 1.93 -0.72 -1.50
C TYR A 8 1.07 -0.31 -0.33
N VAL A 9 0.92 1.00 -0.16
CA VAL A 9 0.08 1.58 0.88
C VAL A 9 -0.92 2.51 0.21
N LEU A 10 -2.19 2.28 0.50
CA LEU A 10 -3.29 3.10 -0.01
C LEU A 10 -3.79 3.99 1.12
N GLU A 11 -4.06 5.24 0.77
CA GLU A 11 -4.79 6.15 1.66
C GLU A 11 -6.28 6.02 1.30
N CYS A 12 -7.08 5.61 2.27
CA CYS A 12 -8.51 5.41 2.09
C CYS A 12 -9.29 6.67 2.44
N ASN A 13 -10.56 6.71 2.05
CA ASN A 13 -11.42 7.86 2.26
C ASN A 13 -11.53 8.26 3.74
N ASP A 14 -11.49 7.29 4.64
CA ASP A 14 -11.58 7.53 6.08
C ASP A 14 -10.23 7.76 6.76
N GLY A 15 -9.16 7.93 5.95
CA GLY A 15 -7.81 8.15 6.49
C GLY A 15 -7.06 6.88 6.86
N TYR A 16 -7.69 5.73 6.72
CA TYR A 16 -7.03 4.44 7.01
C TYR A 16 -5.94 4.16 5.97
N PHE A 17 -4.82 3.59 6.42
CA PHE A 17 -3.77 3.12 5.52
C PHE A 17 -3.92 1.62 5.32
N TYR A 18 -4.26 1.23 4.11
CA TYR A 18 -4.29 -0.18 3.73
C TYR A 18 -2.96 -0.56 3.10
N THR A 19 -2.33 -1.61 3.62
CA THR A 19 -1.06 -2.12 3.09
C THR A 19 -1.29 -3.48 2.44
N GLY A 20 -0.78 -3.64 1.23
CA GLY A 20 -0.92 -4.87 0.49
C GLY A 20 0.37 -5.26 -0.23
N TYR A 21 0.30 -6.42 -0.87
CA TYR A 21 1.41 -6.99 -1.62
C TYR A 21 0.87 -7.48 -2.97
N THR A 22 1.64 -7.28 -4.02
CA THR A 22 1.23 -7.73 -5.35
C THR A 22 2.44 -7.87 -6.28
N LYS A 23 2.31 -8.72 -7.28
CA LYS A 23 3.27 -8.82 -8.38
C LYS A 23 2.95 -7.84 -9.51
N ASN A 24 1.73 -7.32 -9.55
CA ASN A 24 1.31 -6.38 -10.59
C ASN A 24 0.62 -5.17 -9.96
N LEU A 25 1.41 -4.14 -9.71
CA LEU A 25 0.95 -2.97 -8.98
C LEU A 25 -0.20 -2.25 -9.71
N ASN A 26 -0.04 -1.99 -11.01
CA ASN A 26 -1.06 -1.26 -11.76
C ASN A 26 -2.41 -1.96 -11.75
N ASN A 27 -2.42 -3.27 -12.00
CA ASN A 27 -3.67 -4.03 -11.99
C ASN A 27 -4.30 -4.05 -10.61
N ARG A 28 -3.51 -4.24 -9.58
CA ARG A 28 -4.02 -4.31 -8.21
C ARG A 28 -4.64 -2.99 -7.77
N ILE A 29 -4.00 -1.88 -8.10
CA ILE A 29 -4.54 -0.55 -7.79
C ILE A 29 -5.88 -0.32 -8.52
N LYS A 30 -5.96 -0.73 -9.79
CA LYS A 30 -7.21 -0.65 -10.55
C LYS A 30 -8.32 -1.46 -9.89
N GLU A 31 -8.01 -2.66 -9.41
CA GLU A 31 -8.99 -3.49 -8.71
C GLU A 31 -9.51 -2.81 -7.45
N HIS A 32 -8.61 -2.21 -6.68
CA HIS A 32 -9.01 -1.45 -5.49
C HIS A 32 -9.93 -0.29 -5.87
N LYS A 33 -9.56 0.48 -6.89
CA LYS A 33 -10.35 1.64 -7.32
C LYS A 33 -11.74 1.27 -7.81
N LYS A 34 -11.88 0.08 -8.37
CA LYS A 34 -13.18 -0.42 -8.87
C LYS A 34 -14.04 -1.05 -7.76
N GLY A 35 -13.52 -1.11 -6.54
CA GLY A 35 -14.25 -1.72 -5.43
C GLY A 35 -14.27 -3.23 -5.45
N LEU A 36 -13.32 -3.86 -6.16
CA LEU A 36 -13.26 -5.32 -6.30
C LEU A 36 -12.50 -6.00 -5.16
N VAL A 37 -11.87 -5.23 -4.28
CA VAL A 37 -11.11 -5.78 -3.16
C VAL A 37 -11.92 -5.60 -1.89
N LYS A 38 -12.26 -6.72 -1.26
CA LYS A 38 -13.14 -6.75 -0.11
C LYS A 38 -12.68 -5.83 1.03
N SER A 39 -11.36 -5.77 1.26
CA SER A 39 -10.79 -5.01 2.37
C SER A 39 -10.96 -3.50 2.24
N THR A 40 -11.11 -2.99 1.00
CA THR A 40 -11.15 -1.55 0.75
C THR A 40 -12.42 -1.07 0.06
N LYS A 41 -13.29 -1.97 -0.37
CA LYS A 41 -14.47 -1.59 -1.17
C LYS A 41 -15.39 -0.61 -0.44
N ASN A 42 -15.42 -0.63 0.88
CA ASN A 42 -16.26 0.25 1.69
C ASN A 42 -15.51 1.50 2.16
N ARG A 43 -14.29 1.71 1.65
CA ARG A 43 -13.43 2.84 2.05
C ARG A 43 -13.03 3.70 0.85
N LEU A 44 -13.74 3.54 -0.26
CA LEU A 44 -13.47 4.33 -1.47
C LEU A 44 -13.91 5.78 -1.27
N PRO A 45 -13.28 6.72 -1.94
CA PRO A 45 -12.17 6.54 -2.88
C PRO A 45 -10.86 6.25 -2.17
N ILE A 46 -9.99 5.55 -2.86
CA ILE A 46 -8.63 5.29 -2.38
C ILE A 46 -7.62 5.92 -3.34
N SER A 47 -6.43 6.20 -2.83
CA SER A 47 -5.32 6.64 -3.67
C SER A 47 -4.05 5.93 -3.24
N LEU A 48 -3.16 5.70 -4.21
CA LEU A 48 -1.86 5.13 -3.92
C LEU A 48 -1.00 6.18 -3.24
N LEU A 49 -0.62 5.91 -1.99
CA LEU A 49 0.21 6.83 -1.21
C LEU A 49 1.69 6.53 -1.37
N TYR A 50 2.06 5.26 -1.39
CA TYR A 50 3.45 4.85 -1.31
C TYR A 50 3.58 3.42 -1.82
N PHE A 51 4.71 3.12 -2.45
CA PHE A 51 5.03 1.74 -2.78
C PHE A 51 6.53 1.52 -2.79
N GLU A 52 6.93 0.28 -2.60
CA GLU A 52 8.32 -0.15 -2.76
C GLU A 52 8.33 -1.52 -3.41
N GLY A 53 9.46 -1.86 -4.01
CA GLY A 53 9.61 -3.13 -4.71
C GLY A 53 10.86 -3.86 -4.27
N CYS A 54 10.81 -5.19 -4.31
CA CYS A 54 11.96 -6.02 -4.02
C CYS A 54 11.89 -7.29 -4.88
N LYS A 55 12.99 -8.03 -4.93
CA LYS A 55 13.11 -9.16 -5.86
C LYS A 55 12.78 -10.51 -5.25
N ASN A 56 12.46 -10.56 -3.96
CA ASN A 56 12.19 -11.82 -3.27
C ASN A 56 10.84 -11.76 -2.60
N GLN A 57 10.02 -12.79 -2.80
CA GLN A 57 8.66 -12.81 -2.27
C GLN A 57 8.64 -12.81 -0.74
N GLN A 58 9.55 -13.55 -0.11
CA GLN A 58 9.59 -13.60 1.35
C GLN A 58 9.99 -12.26 1.95
N ASP A 59 10.92 -11.56 1.30
CA ASP A 59 11.29 -10.20 1.73
C ASP A 59 10.11 -9.26 1.60
N ALA A 60 9.35 -9.37 0.52
CA ALA A 60 8.17 -8.52 0.30
C ALA A 60 7.10 -8.77 1.36
N THR A 61 6.78 -10.04 1.63
CA THR A 61 5.73 -10.34 2.62
C THR A 61 6.17 -10.01 4.04
N HIS A 62 7.46 -10.14 4.34
CA HIS A 62 8.00 -9.70 5.62
C HIS A 62 7.85 -8.18 5.78
N ARG A 63 8.18 -7.44 4.74
CA ARG A 63 8.06 -5.96 4.74
C ARG A 63 6.60 -5.53 4.86
N GLU A 64 5.70 -6.24 4.17
CA GLU A 64 4.27 -5.97 4.26
C GLU A 64 3.78 -6.05 5.71
N LYS A 65 4.18 -7.11 6.44
CA LYS A 65 3.82 -7.25 7.85
C LYS A 65 4.33 -6.09 8.69
N TYR A 66 5.57 -5.67 8.44
CA TYR A 66 6.13 -4.53 9.18
C TYR A 66 5.31 -3.26 8.93
N LEU A 67 4.99 -2.98 7.67
CA LEU A 67 4.27 -1.75 7.33
C LEU A 67 2.83 -1.74 7.84
N LYS A 68 2.26 -2.91 8.14
CA LYS A 68 0.94 -3.00 8.78
C LYS A 68 0.98 -2.69 10.28
N SER A 69 2.14 -2.77 10.90
CA SER A 69 2.28 -2.51 12.34
C SER A 69 2.18 -1.02 12.64
N THR A 70 2.06 -0.70 13.92
CA THR A 70 2.07 0.69 14.39
C THR A 70 3.35 1.40 13.98
N TYR A 71 4.50 0.70 14.10
CA TYR A 71 5.80 1.27 13.70
C TYR A 71 5.85 1.51 12.20
N GLY A 72 5.30 0.59 11.41
CA GLY A 72 5.25 0.74 9.97
C GLY A 72 4.38 1.92 9.53
N LYS A 73 3.23 2.10 10.16
CA LYS A 73 2.36 3.24 9.87
C LYS A 73 3.03 4.56 10.22
N ARG A 74 3.78 4.58 11.32
CA ARG A 74 4.57 5.76 11.68
C ARG A 74 5.66 6.04 10.65
N TYR A 75 6.33 4.97 10.18
CA TYR A 75 7.33 5.09 9.12
C TYR A 75 6.72 5.72 7.86
N ILE A 76 5.56 5.26 7.44
CA ILE A 76 4.89 5.79 6.24
C ILE A 76 4.53 7.28 6.43
N ARG A 77 4.03 7.67 7.59
CA ARG A 77 3.73 9.08 7.87
C ARG A 77 4.98 9.94 7.81
N ASN A 78 6.07 9.50 8.42
CA ASN A 78 7.33 10.23 8.41
C ASN A 78 7.93 10.30 7.01
N ARG A 79 7.86 9.21 6.26
CA ARG A 79 8.41 9.15 4.90
C ARG A 79 7.68 10.10 3.96
N ASN A 80 6.41 10.34 4.23
CA ASN A 80 5.54 11.17 3.39
C ASN A 80 5.11 12.45 4.11
N LYS A 81 5.91 12.92 5.07
CA LYS A 81 5.51 14.05 5.92
C LYS A 81 5.17 15.32 5.13
N ASN A 82 5.91 15.60 4.07
CA ASN A 82 5.65 16.80 3.27
C ASN A 82 4.33 16.70 2.50
N TYR A 83 3.97 15.50 2.08
CA TYR A 83 2.66 15.28 1.47
C TYR A 83 1.54 15.59 2.47
N PHE A 84 1.68 15.12 3.73
CA PHE A 84 0.64 15.31 4.73
C PHE A 84 0.56 16.72 5.27
N THR A 85 1.68 17.45 5.32
CA THR A 85 1.72 18.80 5.91
C THR A 85 1.77 19.90 4.88
N GLY A 86 2.13 19.55 3.68
CA GLY A 86 2.33 20.53 2.63
C GLY A 86 1.16 20.77 1.76
#